data_0cd5c48b40c0f140e94fa00f6bb231d3
#
_entry.id   0cd5c48b40c0f140e94fa00f6bb231d3
#
_cell.length_a   1.000
_cell.length_b   1.000
_cell.length_c   1.000
_cell.angle_alpha   90.00
_cell.angle_beta   90.00
_cell.angle_gamma   90.00
#
_symmetry.space_group_name_H-M   'P 1'
#
loop_
_entity.id
_entity.type
_entity.pdbx_description
1 polymer ?
#
loop_
_entity_poly.entity_id
_entity_poly.type
_entity_poly.pdbx_seq_one_letter_code
_entity_poly.pdbx_strand_id
1 'polypeptide(L)'
;MSLQNFHKGRIHAERDRGQSTVEFVLTLPLIMLAVLLIAQFLVIVMTQVQVVNATRNAVRTAAVSQNPSDAAFAAAQTSFGRDIDVKTEVSKKWVTVTTTYELATDLPMVGRFVPDLTLSSLFSMLLEPPID
;
A
#
# COMPACT_ATOMS: atom_id res chain seq x y z
N MET A 1 -41.04 -49.51 -28.21
CA MET A 1 -40.20 -48.42 -28.70
C MET A 1 -40.05 -47.36 -27.60
N SER A 2 -38.83 -47.07 -27.18
CA SER A 2 -38.44 -45.84 -26.49
C SER A 2 -38.48 -45.75 -24.97
N LEU A 3 -37.98 -46.69 -24.21
CA LEU A 3 -37.54 -46.44 -22.82
C LEU A 3 -36.00 -46.27 -22.69
N GLN A 4 -35.25 -46.57 -23.74
CA GLN A 4 -33.77 -46.44 -23.71
C GLN A 4 -33.24 -45.00 -23.92
N ASN A 5 -34.03 -44.08 -24.47
CA ASN A 5 -33.59 -42.73 -24.73
C ASN A 5 -33.68 -41.79 -23.48
N PHE A 6 -34.48 -42.17 -22.47
CA PHE A 6 -34.60 -41.35 -21.24
C PHE A 6 -33.40 -41.49 -20.30
N HIS A 7 -32.68 -42.61 -20.38
CA HIS A 7 -31.54 -42.84 -19.48
C HIS A 7 -30.26 -42.15 -19.95
N LYS A 8 -30.12 -41.96 -21.27
CA LYS A 8 -28.90 -41.36 -21.86
C LYS A 8 -28.78 -39.84 -21.59
N GLY A 9 -29.90 -39.12 -21.51
CA GLY A 9 -29.92 -37.68 -21.23
C GLY A 9 -29.59 -37.33 -19.79
N ARG A 10 -29.92 -38.17 -18.82
CA ARG A 10 -29.62 -37.91 -17.40
C ARG A 10 -28.13 -38.07 -17.05
N ILE A 11 -27.47 -39.03 -17.67
CA ILE A 11 -26.05 -39.32 -17.40
C ILE A 11 -25.15 -38.18 -17.91
N HIS A 12 -25.51 -37.51 -19.00
CA HIS A 12 -24.77 -36.38 -19.50
C HIS A 12 -24.95 -35.11 -18.61
N ALA A 13 -26.15 -34.84 -18.12
CA ALA A 13 -26.44 -33.69 -17.28
C ALA A 13 -25.77 -33.78 -15.88
N GLU A 14 -25.62 -34.98 -15.32
CA GLU A 14 -24.89 -35.19 -14.06
C GLU A 14 -23.37 -35.06 -14.24
N ARG A 15 -22.85 -35.51 -15.39
CA ARG A 15 -21.42 -35.43 -15.69
C ARG A 15 -20.97 -34.00 -15.89
N ASP A 16 -21.78 -33.17 -16.55
CA ASP A 16 -21.49 -31.74 -16.76
C ASP A 16 -21.54 -30.90 -15.44
N ARG A 17 -22.43 -31.27 -14.50
CA ARG A 17 -22.51 -30.64 -13.18
C ARG A 17 -21.29 -30.96 -12.32
N GLY A 18 -20.78 -32.18 -12.35
CA GLY A 18 -19.58 -32.56 -11.62
C GLY A 18 -18.32 -31.89 -12.16
N GLN A 19 -18.22 -31.72 -13.46
CA GLN A 19 -17.09 -31.06 -14.11
C GLN A 19 -17.02 -29.57 -13.75
N SER A 20 -18.11 -28.82 -13.81
CA SER A 20 -18.20 -27.43 -13.44
C SER A 20 -17.84 -27.18 -11.98
N THR A 21 -18.21 -28.09 -11.07
CA THR A 21 -17.86 -27.99 -9.64
C THR A 21 -16.36 -28.17 -9.42
N VAL A 22 -15.73 -29.11 -10.09
CA VAL A 22 -14.28 -29.34 -10.01
C VAL A 22 -13.52 -28.17 -10.58
N GLU A 23 -13.94 -27.62 -11.69
CA GLU A 23 -13.34 -26.44 -12.32
C GLU A 23 -13.44 -25.21 -11.43
N PHE A 24 -14.58 -25.01 -10.78
CA PHE A 24 -14.76 -23.92 -9.80
C PHE A 24 -13.83 -24.08 -8.60
N VAL A 25 -13.72 -25.28 -8.03
CA VAL A 25 -12.82 -25.54 -6.87
C VAL A 25 -11.36 -25.30 -7.23
N LEU A 26 -10.95 -25.61 -8.46
CA LEU A 26 -9.58 -25.36 -8.92
C LEU A 26 -9.30 -23.87 -9.17
N THR A 27 -10.31 -23.09 -9.54
CA THR A 27 -10.16 -21.64 -9.73
C THR A 27 -10.21 -20.84 -8.42
N LEU A 28 -10.80 -21.40 -7.36
CA LEU A 28 -10.95 -20.74 -6.07
C LEU A 28 -9.61 -20.23 -5.46
N PRO A 29 -8.54 -21.05 -5.42
CA PRO A 29 -7.24 -20.57 -4.92
C PRO A 29 -6.68 -19.40 -5.72
N LEU A 30 -6.88 -19.39 -7.03
CA LEU A 30 -6.44 -18.32 -7.91
C LEU A 30 -7.20 -17.01 -7.63
N ILE A 31 -8.50 -17.10 -7.44
CA ILE A 31 -9.35 -15.95 -7.07
C ILE A 31 -8.93 -15.41 -5.71
N MET A 32 -8.71 -16.28 -4.72
CA MET A 32 -8.24 -15.85 -3.40
C MET A 32 -6.89 -15.14 -3.47
N LEU A 33 -5.95 -15.67 -4.27
CA LEU A 33 -4.66 -15.01 -4.49
C LEU A 33 -4.83 -13.64 -5.13
N ALA A 34 -5.69 -13.51 -6.13
CA ALA A 34 -5.98 -12.23 -6.78
C ALA A 34 -6.55 -11.20 -5.80
N VAL A 35 -7.49 -11.61 -4.94
CA VAL A 35 -8.07 -10.73 -3.91
C VAL A 35 -7.00 -10.28 -2.90
N LEU A 36 -6.11 -11.17 -2.47
CA LEU A 36 -5.01 -10.82 -1.57
C LEU A 36 -4.04 -9.83 -2.20
N LEU A 37 -3.71 -9.99 -3.48
CA LEU A 37 -2.84 -9.05 -4.21
C LEU A 37 -3.48 -7.66 -4.32
N ILE A 38 -4.78 -7.59 -4.61
CA ILE A 38 -5.52 -6.32 -4.66
C ILE A 38 -5.53 -5.65 -3.27
N ALA A 39 -5.81 -6.41 -2.21
CA ALA A 39 -5.80 -5.90 -0.85
C ALA A 39 -4.42 -5.34 -0.47
N GLN A 40 -3.34 -6.06 -0.79
CA GLN A 40 -1.98 -5.60 -0.55
C GLN A 40 -1.65 -4.32 -1.33
N PHE A 41 -2.06 -4.24 -2.59
CA PHE A 41 -1.89 -3.04 -3.40
C PHE A 41 -2.58 -1.82 -2.78
N LEU A 42 -3.80 -1.99 -2.27
CA LEU A 42 -4.53 -0.92 -1.58
C LEU A 42 -3.79 -0.44 -0.32
N VAL A 43 -3.22 -1.35 0.46
CA VAL A 43 -2.42 -1.00 1.65
C VAL A 43 -1.20 -0.15 1.26
N ILE A 44 -0.48 -0.54 0.20
CA ILE A 44 0.68 0.21 -0.31
C ILE A 44 0.26 1.62 -0.73
N VAL A 45 -0.80 1.77 -1.52
CA VAL A 45 -1.30 3.07 -1.99
C VAL A 45 -1.74 3.96 -0.82
N MET A 46 -2.48 3.42 0.13
CA MET A 46 -2.93 4.14 1.32
C MET A 46 -1.75 4.62 2.16
N THR A 47 -0.76 3.77 2.38
CA THR A 47 0.45 4.13 3.13
C THR A 47 1.25 5.19 2.41
N GLN A 48 1.40 5.11 1.09
CA GLN A 48 2.08 6.13 0.29
C GLN A 48 1.39 7.50 0.42
N VAL A 49 0.08 7.55 0.39
CA VAL A 49 -0.68 8.81 0.61
C VAL A 49 -0.41 9.37 2.00
N GLN A 50 -0.34 8.54 3.03
CA GLN A 50 -0.01 8.97 4.39
C GLN A 50 1.42 9.53 4.49
N VAL A 51 2.41 8.88 3.86
CA VAL A 51 3.80 9.36 3.79
C VAL A 51 3.87 10.73 3.11
N VAL A 52 3.19 10.89 1.97
CA VAL A 52 3.11 12.19 1.25
C VAL A 52 2.50 13.29 2.12
N ASN A 53 1.42 13.00 2.82
CA ASN A 53 0.76 13.98 3.70
C ASN A 53 1.64 14.34 4.89
N ALA A 54 2.33 13.37 5.50
CA ALA A 54 3.28 13.62 6.58
C ALA A 54 4.45 14.51 6.12
N THR A 55 4.99 14.24 4.92
CA THR A 55 6.06 15.06 4.33
C THR A 55 5.60 16.51 4.08
N ARG A 56 4.39 16.68 3.55
CA ARG A 56 3.81 18.03 3.33
C ARG A 56 3.66 18.80 4.64
N ASN A 57 3.15 18.17 5.68
CA ASN A 57 3.03 18.77 7.00
C ASN A 57 4.39 19.11 7.60
N ALA A 58 5.33 18.19 7.50
CA ALA A 58 6.69 18.35 7.99
C ALA A 58 7.39 19.55 7.33
N VAL A 59 7.35 19.68 6.00
CA VAL A 59 8.02 20.78 5.29
C VAL A 59 7.37 22.13 5.60
N ARG A 60 6.04 22.19 5.76
CA ARG A 60 5.32 23.41 6.13
C ARG A 60 5.71 23.88 7.53
N THR A 61 5.76 22.96 8.49
CA THR A 61 6.14 23.28 9.87
C THR A 61 7.61 23.67 9.96
N ALA A 62 8.48 22.99 9.21
CA ALA A 62 9.91 23.30 9.13
C ALA A 62 10.16 24.70 8.53
N ALA A 63 9.40 25.10 7.52
CA ALA A 63 9.58 26.36 6.80
C ALA A 63 9.38 27.60 7.68
N VAL A 64 8.57 27.50 8.73
CA VAL A 64 8.26 28.63 9.67
C VAL A 64 8.92 28.45 11.03
N SER A 65 9.74 27.43 11.24
CA SER A 65 10.37 27.12 12.51
C SER A 65 11.81 27.64 12.58
N GLN A 66 12.24 28.02 13.78
CA GLN A 66 13.64 28.35 14.06
C GLN A 66 14.56 27.14 14.01
N ASN A 67 14.01 25.95 14.33
CA ASN A 67 14.69 24.64 14.24
C ASN A 67 13.97 23.73 13.21
N PRO A 68 14.23 23.88 11.91
CA PRO A 68 13.52 23.16 10.87
C PRO A 68 13.58 21.65 11.01
N SER A 69 14.70 21.08 11.43
CA SER A 69 14.89 19.63 11.57
C SER A 69 13.98 19.02 12.64
N ASP A 70 13.97 19.63 13.84
CA ASP A 70 13.16 19.14 14.97
C ASP A 70 11.66 19.31 14.69
N ALA A 71 11.30 20.44 14.08
CA ALA A 71 9.93 20.74 13.71
C ALA A 71 9.42 19.78 12.61
N ALA A 72 10.23 19.48 11.60
CA ALA A 72 9.90 18.52 10.56
C ALA A 72 9.69 17.13 11.14
N PHE A 73 10.61 16.67 11.99
CA PHE A 73 10.53 15.36 12.62
C PHE A 73 9.27 15.23 13.47
N ALA A 74 9.00 16.17 14.36
CA ALA A 74 7.82 16.16 15.23
C ALA A 74 6.51 16.18 14.42
N ALA A 75 6.44 17.01 13.38
CA ALA A 75 5.26 17.12 12.52
C ALA A 75 5.03 15.85 11.70
N ALA A 76 6.09 15.22 11.16
CA ALA A 76 5.99 13.97 10.42
C ALA A 76 5.51 12.83 11.32
N GLN A 77 6.12 12.65 12.49
CA GLN A 77 5.75 11.63 13.48
C GLN A 77 4.29 11.78 13.91
N THR A 78 3.87 13.00 14.24
CA THR A 78 2.48 13.24 14.65
C THR A 78 1.48 12.97 13.53
N SER A 79 1.83 13.32 12.28
CA SER A 79 0.94 13.16 11.12
C SER A 79 0.85 11.72 10.64
N PHE A 80 1.93 10.95 10.75
CA PHE A 80 1.97 9.57 10.30
C PHE A 80 1.53 8.57 11.38
N GLY A 81 1.79 8.88 12.65
CA GLY A 81 1.38 8.06 13.80
C GLY A 81 2.15 6.74 13.96
N ARG A 82 3.25 6.57 13.20
CA ARG A 82 4.18 5.45 13.27
C ARG A 82 5.60 5.97 13.14
N ASP A 83 6.57 5.10 13.40
CA ASP A 83 7.97 5.43 13.21
C ASP A 83 8.26 5.68 11.72
N ILE A 84 8.81 6.84 11.41
CA ILE A 84 9.12 7.29 10.05
C ILE A 84 10.47 8.00 10.06
N ASP A 85 11.34 7.66 9.12
CA ASP A 85 12.62 8.34 8.96
C ASP A 85 12.41 9.69 8.26
N VAL A 86 13.01 10.74 8.83
CA VAL A 86 12.86 12.13 8.37
C VAL A 86 14.22 12.76 8.20
N LYS A 87 14.56 13.14 6.97
CA LYS A 87 15.77 13.90 6.64
C LYS A 87 15.39 15.32 6.25
N THR A 88 15.97 16.29 6.90
CA THR A 88 15.74 17.71 6.63
C THR A 88 17.03 18.35 6.15
N GLU A 89 17.00 18.97 4.99
CA GLU A 89 18.10 19.73 4.41
C GLU A 89 17.70 21.19 4.28
N VAL A 90 18.52 22.06 4.84
CA VAL A 90 18.31 23.51 4.76
C VAL A 90 19.38 24.11 3.86
N SER A 91 18.98 24.75 2.77
CA SER A 91 19.88 25.39 1.82
C SER A 91 19.43 26.82 1.55
N LYS A 92 20.18 27.77 2.03
CA LYS A 92 19.96 29.22 1.85
C LYS A 92 18.54 29.71 2.18
N LYS A 93 17.62 29.55 1.21
CA LYS A 93 16.22 29.99 1.31
C LYS A 93 15.23 28.84 1.23
N TRP A 94 15.71 27.59 1.11
CA TRP A 94 14.87 26.42 0.93
C TRP A 94 15.07 25.44 2.07
N VAL A 95 13.97 24.88 2.53
CA VAL A 95 13.96 23.69 3.38
C VAL A 95 13.40 22.53 2.55
N THR A 96 14.14 21.44 2.52
CA THR A 96 13.73 20.20 1.86
C THR A 96 13.57 19.12 2.91
N VAL A 97 12.42 18.49 2.94
CA VAL A 97 12.12 17.37 3.83
C VAL A 97 11.90 16.12 3.00
N THR A 98 12.66 15.09 3.32
CA THR A 98 12.49 13.73 2.77
C THR A 98 12.03 12.83 3.88
N THR A 99 10.91 12.17 3.68
CA THR A 99 10.42 11.13 4.60
C THR A 99 10.51 9.77 3.94
N THR A 100 10.90 8.76 4.72
CA THR A 100 11.05 7.38 4.26
C THR A 100 10.40 6.45 5.27
N TYR A 101 9.61 5.51 4.76
CA TYR A 101 8.95 4.49 5.56
C TYR A 101 9.14 3.11 4.92
N GLU A 102 9.57 2.15 5.70
CA GLU A 102 9.67 0.76 5.27
C GLU A 102 8.38 0.01 5.61
N LEU A 103 7.64 -0.36 4.56
CA LEU A 103 6.43 -1.16 4.68
C LEU A 103 6.80 -2.63 4.63
N ALA A 104 6.65 -3.32 5.76
CA ALA A 104 6.83 -4.78 5.80
C ALA A 104 5.76 -5.47 4.93
N THR A 105 6.20 -6.33 4.03
CA THR A 105 5.32 -7.09 3.13
C THR A 105 4.98 -8.43 3.77
N ASP A 106 3.99 -8.44 4.66
CA ASP A 106 3.49 -9.64 5.36
C ASP A 106 2.40 -10.36 4.55
N LEU A 107 2.77 -10.88 3.38
CA LEU A 107 1.86 -11.74 2.62
C LEU A 107 2.03 -13.20 3.07
N PRO A 108 0.98 -13.87 3.57
CA PRO A 108 1.04 -15.29 3.87
C PRO A 108 1.44 -16.07 2.61
N MET A 109 2.46 -16.91 2.71
CA MET A 109 3.08 -17.74 1.66
C MET A 109 3.95 -17.00 0.62
N VAL A 110 3.75 -15.71 0.35
CA VAL A 110 4.46 -14.96 -0.70
C VAL A 110 5.41 -13.92 -0.13
N GLY A 111 5.17 -13.40 1.08
CA GLY A 111 5.99 -12.38 1.74
C GLY A 111 7.46 -12.75 1.92
N ARG A 112 7.76 -14.06 1.93
CA ARG A 112 9.16 -14.55 1.99
C ARG A 112 9.95 -14.29 0.71
N PHE A 113 9.26 -14.03 -0.41
CA PHE A 113 9.89 -13.81 -1.73
C PHE A 113 9.79 -12.35 -2.17
N VAL A 114 9.05 -11.52 -1.45
CA VAL A 114 8.87 -10.09 -1.76
C VAL A 114 9.63 -9.30 -0.71
N PRO A 115 10.65 -8.51 -1.10
CA PRO A 115 11.37 -7.66 -0.16
C PRO A 115 10.45 -6.57 0.39
N ASP A 116 10.82 -6.03 1.56
CA ASP A 116 10.13 -4.89 2.15
C ASP A 116 10.15 -3.71 1.19
N LEU A 117 9.02 -3.01 1.12
CA LEU A 117 8.84 -1.92 0.19
C LEU A 117 9.17 -0.59 0.88
N THR A 118 10.14 0.13 0.34
CA THR A 118 10.51 1.46 0.82
C THR A 118 9.63 2.51 0.14
N LEU A 119 8.82 3.20 0.93
CA LEU A 119 7.99 4.32 0.50
C LEU A 119 8.67 5.63 0.89
N SER A 120 8.85 6.53 -0.07
CA SER A 120 9.50 7.80 0.19
C SER A 120 8.74 8.97 -0.45
N SER A 121 8.90 10.14 0.15
CA SER A 121 8.36 11.39 -0.38
C SER A 121 9.31 12.54 -0.08
N LEU A 122 9.44 13.48 -1.01
CA LEU A 122 10.30 14.65 -0.90
C LEU A 122 9.50 15.89 -1.27
N PHE A 123 9.56 16.90 -0.40
CA PHE A 123 9.01 18.22 -0.68
C PHE A 123 9.99 19.31 -0.25
N SER A 124 10.02 20.39 -1.03
CA SER A 124 10.82 21.59 -0.73
C SER A 124 9.92 22.81 -0.62
N MET A 125 10.23 23.69 0.33
CA MET A 125 9.54 24.94 0.58
C MET A 125 10.52 26.08 0.82
N LEU A 126 10.12 27.31 0.52
CA LEU A 126 10.88 28.50 0.91
C LEU A 126 10.81 28.65 2.42
N LEU A 127 11.98 28.93 3.03
CA LEU A 127 12.05 29.33 4.42
C LEU A 127 11.45 30.73 4.55
N GLU A 128 10.45 30.87 5.39
CA GLU A 128 9.96 32.17 5.81
C GLU A 128 10.85 32.67 6.97
N PRO A 129 11.50 33.85 6.85
CA PRO A 129 12.22 34.39 7.99
C PRO A 129 11.23 34.60 9.14
N PRO A 130 11.60 34.28 10.40
CA PRO A 130 10.77 34.61 11.54
C PRO A 130 10.45 36.08 11.51
N ILE A 131 9.18 36.43 11.64
CA ILE A 131 8.71 37.79 11.72
C ILE A 131 9.14 38.26 13.12
N ASP A 132 10.15 39.17 13.17
CA ASP A 132 10.55 39.84 14.39
C ASP A 132 9.46 40.76 14.92
#